data_1d59d6dfcc937db777a284a136a64d8e
#
_entry.id   1d59d6dfcc937db777a284a136a64d8e
#
_cell.length_a   1.000
_cell.length_b   1.000
_cell.length_c   1.000
_cell.angle_alpha   90.00
_cell.angle_beta   90.00
_cell.angle_gamma   90.00
#
_symmetry.space_group_name_H-M   'P 1'
#
loop_
_entity.id
_entity.type
_entity.pdbx_description
1 polymer ?
#
loop_
_entity_poly.entity_id
_entity_poly.type
_entity_poly.pdbx_seq_one_letter_code
_entity_poly.pdbx_strand_id
1 'polypeptide(L)'
;MAIQTFTAAQVLTAAQMNALQGNDYNQTVSTKTVSYVLVAADKGTRVVMNAAGSTTITVNTSLFAAGDTLFIQNIGAGTCTITAGTATVTTASSLALAQWGGGTLYFTSASAAIFFSGGGATYGTATGGTSSSITVSSVNYTLLTFTASGALTVSKSGLFDYLICSAGAGGGQVNASNGGGGGGAGGIAQGTVYLAASTTITIGAGGASSYGGNSSSIDNTARSLSVAGGGNGGYWFGSRSGGPARGGSGGGGASEDAYAIYSTGATSMAPSISGFAGGNGSTASTPYGGGGGGATVVGGNFVSTTGGAGGAGYDVSAFIAGTALYKCGGGGGGSSSTGGAGGSSVGGAGGSNTAGSAAAANTASGGGGAANSGAGGAGGSGIVYIRFKV
;
A
#
# COMPACT_ATOMS: atom_id res chain seq x y z
N MET A 1 31.77 18.09 27.53
CA MET A 1 32.19 18.27 28.92
C MET A 1 33.45 17.44 29.16
N ALA A 2 34.47 17.94 29.85
CA ALA A 2 35.66 17.14 30.16
C ALA A 2 35.26 15.99 31.09
N ILE A 3 35.73 14.77 30.81
CA ILE A 3 35.56 13.65 31.75
C ILE A 3 36.21 14.02 33.05
N GLN A 4 35.45 14.06 34.13
CA GLN A 4 35.97 14.42 35.45
C GLN A 4 36.80 13.24 35.99
N THR A 5 38.06 13.47 36.28
CA THR A 5 38.95 12.47 36.87
C THR A 5 38.87 12.59 38.39
N PHE A 6 38.60 11.49 39.06
CA PHE A 6 38.55 11.41 40.51
C PHE A 6 39.83 10.78 41.04
N THR A 7 40.37 11.29 42.16
CA THR A 7 41.48 10.70 42.84
C THR A 7 41.00 9.75 43.95
N ALA A 8 41.83 8.78 44.33
CA ALA A 8 41.51 7.86 45.42
C ALA A 8 41.18 8.65 46.70
N ALA A 9 40.11 8.24 47.42
CA ALA A 9 39.58 8.90 48.62
C ALA A 9 38.94 10.29 48.40
N GLN A 10 38.71 10.76 47.19
CA GLN A 10 38.00 12.00 46.95
C GLN A 10 36.50 11.84 47.29
N VAL A 11 35.98 12.69 48.17
CA VAL A 11 34.54 12.75 48.48
C VAL A 11 33.86 13.62 47.42
N LEU A 12 32.88 13.07 46.73
CA LEU A 12 32.08 13.80 45.75
C LEU A 12 31.14 14.79 46.44
N THR A 13 31.14 16.03 46.01
CA THR A 13 30.13 17.01 46.43
C THR A 13 28.78 16.74 45.77
N ALA A 14 27.68 17.20 46.36
CA ALA A 14 26.35 17.11 45.76
C ALA A 14 26.31 17.77 44.36
N ALA A 15 27.04 18.87 44.14
CA ALA A 15 27.14 19.53 42.86
C ALA A 15 27.82 18.64 41.78
N GLN A 16 28.87 17.88 42.16
CA GLN A 16 29.55 16.94 41.26
C GLN A 16 28.67 15.74 40.94
N MET A 17 27.92 15.21 41.92
CA MET A 17 26.94 14.13 41.70
C MET A 17 25.79 14.57 40.77
N ASN A 18 25.26 15.78 41.01
CA ASN A 18 24.20 16.34 40.15
C ASN A 18 24.69 16.61 38.73
N ALA A 19 25.96 17.01 38.55
CA ALA A 19 26.56 17.20 37.24
C ALA A 19 26.75 15.87 36.50
N LEU A 20 27.12 14.79 37.22
CA LEU A 20 27.17 13.42 36.63
C LEU A 20 25.79 12.94 36.18
N GLN A 21 24.75 13.09 37.01
CA GLN A 21 23.39 12.78 36.67
C GLN A 21 22.87 13.62 35.47
N GLY A 22 23.19 14.90 35.45
CA GLY A 22 22.82 15.80 34.35
C GLY A 22 23.45 15.37 33.00
N ASN A 23 24.64 14.79 33.02
CA ASN A 23 25.32 14.31 31.84
C ASN A 23 24.65 13.06 31.21
N ASP A 24 24.04 12.20 32.02
CA ASP A 24 23.37 11.00 31.53
C ASP A 24 22.08 11.35 30.75
N TYR A 25 21.45 12.49 31.09
CA TYR A 25 20.14 12.88 30.52
C TYR A 25 20.21 14.14 29.64
N ASN A 26 21.27 14.91 29.67
CA ASN A 26 21.35 16.22 29.00
C ASN A 26 22.72 16.44 28.34
N GLN A 27 22.82 16.03 27.05
CA GLN A 27 24.04 16.26 26.28
C GLN A 27 24.24 17.73 25.97
N THR A 28 25.48 18.20 26.05
CA THR A 28 25.86 19.55 25.59
C THR A 28 25.55 19.67 24.08
N VAL A 29 24.74 20.67 23.72
CA VAL A 29 24.38 20.96 22.35
C VAL A 29 25.29 22.03 21.76
N SER A 30 25.91 21.74 20.62
CA SER A 30 26.77 22.66 19.87
C SER A 30 26.10 22.97 18.51
N THR A 31 25.36 24.10 18.44
CA THR A 31 24.66 24.50 17.20
C THR A 31 25.60 25.21 16.24
N LYS A 32 25.57 24.81 14.97
CA LYS A 32 26.36 25.37 13.85
C LYS A 32 25.44 25.84 12.74
N THR A 33 25.76 26.98 12.13
CA THR A 33 24.99 27.56 11.01
C THR A 33 25.79 27.63 9.70
N VAL A 34 27.02 27.16 9.73
CA VAL A 34 27.94 27.07 8.59
C VAL A 34 28.69 25.75 8.63
N SER A 35 29.34 25.36 7.54
CA SER A 35 30.19 24.15 7.52
C SER A 35 31.16 24.14 8.68
N TYR A 36 31.35 22.98 9.30
CA TYR A 36 32.07 22.82 10.54
C TYR A 36 33.10 21.69 10.46
N VAL A 37 34.27 21.93 11.04
CA VAL A 37 35.27 20.88 11.24
C VAL A 37 35.22 20.45 12.70
N LEU A 38 35.04 19.16 12.97
CA LEU A 38 34.99 18.62 14.32
C LEU A 38 36.28 18.93 15.08
N VAL A 39 36.15 19.18 16.39
CA VAL A 39 37.26 19.40 17.31
C VAL A 39 37.17 18.41 18.49
N ALA A 40 38.28 18.19 19.21
CA ALA A 40 38.32 17.24 20.33
C ALA A 40 37.28 17.52 21.44
N ALA A 41 36.85 18.77 21.59
CA ALA A 41 35.82 19.16 22.55
C ALA A 41 34.39 18.71 22.17
N ASP A 42 34.17 18.23 20.96
CA ASP A 42 32.87 17.71 20.53
C ASP A 42 32.60 16.27 21.01
N LYS A 43 33.60 15.63 21.64
CA LYS A 43 33.43 14.29 22.21
C LYS A 43 32.27 14.26 23.21
N GLY A 44 31.37 13.31 23.07
CA GLY A 44 30.20 13.11 23.93
C GLY A 44 29.13 14.19 23.83
N THR A 45 29.24 15.11 22.84
CA THR A 45 28.27 16.20 22.64
C THR A 45 27.30 15.88 21.50
N ARG A 46 26.32 16.77 21.30
CA ARG A 46 25.43 16.81 20.15
C ARG A 46 25.79 18.02 19.29
N VAL A 47 26.33 17.76 18.09
CA VAL A 47 26.56 18.78 17.07
C VAL A 47 25.29 18.94 16.24
N VAL A 48 24.65 20.10 16.31
CA VAL A 48 23.40 20.40 15.62
C VAL A 48 23.69 21.37 14.48
N MET A 49 23.46 20.94 13.24
CA MET A 49 23.53 21.82 12.08
C MET A 49 22.17 22.48 11.87
N ASN A 50 22.15 23.83 11.80
CA ASN A 50 20.94 24.62 11.55
C ASN A 50 21.24 25.68 10.47
N ALA A 51 21.34 25.25 9.22
CA ALA A 51 21.61 26.10 8.09
C ALA A 51 20.52 25.97 7.00
N ALA A 52 20.20 27.09 6.34
CA ALA A 52 19.25 27.08 5.22
C ALA A 52 19.87 26.51 3.94
N GLY A 53 21.19 26.70 3.74
CA GLY A 53 21.94 26.15 2.61
C GLY A 53 22.67 24.87 2.97
N SER A 54 23.18 24.17 1.95
CA SER A 54 23.97 22.94 2.15
C SER A 54 25.27 23.22 2.90
N THR A 55 25.60 22.33 3.85
CA THR A 55 26.78 22.42 4.71
C THR A 55 27.50 21.09 4.83
N THR A 56 28.71 21.11 5.39
CA THR A 56 29.49 19.91 5.69
C THR A 56 29.92 19.87 7.16
N ILE A 57 30.04 18.66 7.71
CA ILE A 57 30.77 18.39 8.94
C ILE A 57 31.97 17.52 8.58
N THR A 58 33.18 18.07 8.72
CA THR A 58 34.44 17.40 8.35
C THR A 58 35.03 16.68 9.55
N VAL A 59 35.44 15.42 9.33
CA VAL A 59 36.01 14.54 10.36
C VAL A 59 37.50 14.33 10.06
N ASN A 60 38.38 14.79 10.99
CA ASN A 60 39.83 14.63 10.90
C ASN A 60 40.35 13.57 11.88
N THR A 61 41.57 13.06 11.59
CA THR A 61 42.29 12.11 12.44
C THR A 61 42.78 12.77 13.75
N SER A 62 43.07 11.94 14.74
CA SER A 62 43.70 12.32 16.02
C SER A 62 42.92 13.28 16.91
N LEU A 63 41.62 13.44 16.63
CA LEU A 63 40.70 14.22 17.46
C LEU A 63 40.01 13.36 18.52
N PHE A 64 39.78 12.09 18.21
CA PHE A 64 39.01 11.14 19.00
C PHE A 64 39.77 9.81 19.09
N ALA A 65 39.45 9.00 20.12
CA ALA A 65 39.99 7.67 20.31
C ALA A 65 38.94 6.59 20.00
N ALA A 66 39.36 5.34 19.93
CA ALA A 66 38.44 4.21 19.83
C ALA A 66 37.44 4.20 21.00
N GLY A 67 36.17 4.02 20.73
CA GLY A 67 35.08 4.07 21.69
C GLY A 67 34.42 5.44 21.87
N ASP A 68 35.04 6.52 21.37
CA ASP A 68 34.44 7.84 21.45
C ASP A 68 33.23 7.95 20.55
N THR A 69 32.21 8.71 21.00
CA THR A 69 30.99 8.99 20.27
C THR A 69 30.63 10.46 20.31
N LEU A 70 29.92 10.92 19.30
CA LEU A 70 29.19 12.19 19.32
C LEU A 70 27.92 12.03 18.47
N PHE A 71 26.91 12.86 18.77
CA PHE A 71 25.69 12.90 17.95
C PHE A 71 25.78 14.02 16.94
N ILE A 72 25.36 13.73 15.69
CA ILE A 72 25.22 14.72 14.64
C ILE A 72 23.75 14.79 14.26
N GLN A 73 23.21 15.99 14.18
CA GLN A 73 21.81 16.22 13.82
C GLN A 73 21.69 17.43 12.90
N ASN A 74 20.90 17.32 11.83
CA ASN A 74 20.57 18.44 10.97
C ASN A 74 19.11 18.87 11.22
N ILE A 75 18.91 20.08 11.72
CA ILE A 75 17.58 20.71 11.88
C ILE A 75 17.34 21.81 10.85
N GLY A 76 18.39 22.21 10.11
CA GLY A 76 18.30 23.21 9.06
C GLY A 76 17.67 22.66 7.78
N ALA A 77 17.14 23.55 6.92
CA ALA A 77 16.52 23.19 5.66
C ALA A 77 17.52 22.68 4.61
N GLY A 78 18.80 23.12 4.70
CA GLY A 78 19.87 22.65 3.81
C GLY A 78 20.38 21.26 4.19
N THR A 79 20.84 20.48 3.23
CA THR A 79 21.48 19.19 3.47
C THR A 79 22.81 19.38 4.22
N CYS A 80 23.02 18.62 5.31
CA CYS A 80 24.31 18.54 5.98
C CYS A 80 25.01 17.24 5.62
N THR A 81 26.19 17.31 4.99
CA THR A 81 26.96 16.12 4.62
C THR A 81 28.12 15.90 5.58
N ILE A 82 28.20 14.70 6.17
CA ILE A 82 29.39 14.29 6.94
C ILE A 82 30.48 13.92 5.92
N THR A 83 31.60 14.60 5.95
CA THR A 83 32.70 14.40 5.01
C THR A 83 33.94 13.86 5.69
N ALA A 84 34.60 12.89 5.05
CA ALA A 84 35.93 12.47 5.42
C ALA A 84 36.92 13.63 5.12
N GLY A 85 37.59 14.11 6.16
CA GLY A 85 38.76 14.97 6.02
C GLY A 85 40.01 14.11 5.92
N THR A 86 40.77 14.03 7.01
CA THR A 86 41.91 13.09 7.08
C THR A 86 41.51 11.72 7.68
N ALA A 87 40.37 11.61 8.37
CA ALA A 87 39.83 10.34 8.87
C ALA A 87 38.94 9.63 7.83
N THR A 88 38.83 8.32 7.93
CA THR A 88 37.86 7.53 7.16
C THR A 88 36.51 7.52 7.89
N VAL A 89 35.43 7.80 7.16
CA VAL A 89 34.07 7.71 7.69
C VAL A 89 33.26 6.75 6.82
N THR A 90 32.72 5.71 7.44
CA THR A 90 31.88 4.70 6.80
C THR A 90 30.45 4.73 7.33
N THR A 91 29.50 4.26 6.55
CA THR A 91 28.08 4.10 6.95
C THR A 91 27.42 3.03 6.12
N ALA A 92 26.38 2.40 6.67
CA ALA A 92 25.52 1.50 5.91
C ALA A 92 24.39 2.24 5.17
N SER A 93 24.26 3.57 5.37
CA SER A 93 23.18 4.38 4.78
C SER A 93 23.74 5.59 4.00
N SER A 94 23.41 6.79 4.40
CA SER A 94 23.89 8.04 3.78
C SER A 94 24.62 8.91 4.78
N LEU A 95 25.72 9.54 4.35
CA LEU A 95 26.38 10.60 5.09
C LEU A 95 25.75 11.98 4.82
N ALA A 96 24.85 12.10 3.86
CA ALA A 96 24.07 13.31 3.60
C ALA A 96 22.79 13.27 4.43
N LEU A 97 22.69 14.20 5.38
CA LEU A 97 21.58 14.32 6.32
C LEU A 97 20.62 15.39 5.80
N ALA A 98 19.43 14.99 5.41
CA ALA A 98 18.32 15.91 5.13
C ALA A 98 17.87 16.60 6.44
N GLN A 99 17.02 17.61 6.34
CA GLN A 99 16.37 18.19 7.52
C GLN A 99 15.75 17.11 8.40
N TRP A 100 15.95 17.23 9.72
CA TRP A 100 15.54 16.28 10.77
C TRP A 100 16.29 14.94 10.75
N GLY A 101 17.28 14.77 9.85
CA GLY A 101 18.19 13.63 9.85
C GLY A 101 19.29 13.77 10.92
N GLY A 102 19.80 12.64 11.40
CA GLY A 102 20.89 12.60 12.37
C GLY A 102 21.31 11.19 12.72
N GLY A 103 22.25 11.07 13.62
CA GLY A 103 22.76 9.79 14.08
C GLY A 103 23.97 9.91 14.99
N THR A 104 24.56 8.77 15.30
CA THR A 104 25.76 8.67 16.15
C THR A 104 26.99 8.45 15.26
N LEU A 105 27.99 9.31 15.41
CA LEU A 105 29.34 9.08 14.90
C LEU A 105 30.14 8.35 15.99
N TYR A 106 30.53 7.10 15.71
CA TYR A 106 31.30 6.24 16.61
C TYR A 106 32.70 6.02 16.04
N PHE A 107 33.73 6.28 16.84
CA PHE A 107 35.11 6.12 16.43
C PHE A 107 35.62 4.72 16.76
N THR A 108 36.05 3.99 15.74
CA THR A 108 36.69 2.67 15.87
C THR A 108 38.21 2.78 16.12
N SER A 109 38.79 3.93 15.77
CA SER A 109 40.20 4.27 16.01
C SER A 109 40.39 5.80 15.92
N ALA A 110 41.61 6.30 16.15
CA ALA A 110 41.95 7.71 15.95
C ALA A 110 41.84 8.19 14.48
N SER A 111 41.68 7.28 13.51
CA SER A 111 41.66 7.58 12.08
C SER A 111 40.41 7.05 11.37
N ALA A 112 39.50 6.36 12.06
CA ALA A 112 38.33 5.74 11.45
C ALA A 112 37.08 5.87 12.33
N ALA A 113 35.96 6.19 11.68
CA ALA A 113 34.64 6.29 12.31
C ALA A 113 33.55 5.61 11.50
N ILE A 114 32.50 5.18 12.16
CA ILE A 114 31.26 4.67 11.57
C ILE A 114 30.15 5.62 11.95
N PHE A 115 29.37 6.07 10.96
CA PHE A 115 28.16 6.82 11.22
C PHE A 115 26.95 5.89 11.22
N PHE A 116 26.34 5.74 12.37
CA PHE A 116 25.06 5.06 12.55
C PHE A 116 23.96 6.10 12.43
N SER A 117 23.31 6.17 11.27
CA SER A 117 22.16 7.06 11.10
C SER A 117 21.05 6.64 12.07
N GLY A 118 20.45 7.59 12.76
CA GLY A 118 19.23 7.39 13.51
C GLY A 118 18.10 7.11 12.52
N GLY A 119 17.90 5.82 12.23
CA GLY A 119 17.19 5.37 11.06
C GLY A 119 15.76 5.90 10.94
N GLY A 120 15.57 6.90 10.15
CA GLY A 120 14.38 7.00 9.31
C GLY A 120 14.58 6.05 8.14
N ALA A 121 13.68 5.09 7.95
CA ALA A 121 13.77 4.20 6.82
C ALA A 121 13.77 5.04 5.52
N THR A 122 14.86 4.98 4.76
CA THR A 122 15.00 5.76 3.53
C THR A 122 14.14 5.13 2.43
N TYR A 123 13.46 5.96 1.65
CA TYR A 123 12.78 5.49 0.44
C TYR A 123 13.81 5.03 -0.60
N GLY A 124 13.45 3.95 -1.29
CA GLY A 124 14.20 3.45 -2.43
C GLY A 124 13.93 4.28 -3.68
N THR A 125 14.55 3.89 -4.79
CA THR A 125 14.23 4.36 -6.13
C THR A 125 14.06 3.17 -7.07
N ALA A 126 13.10 3.26 -7.97
CA ALA A 126 12.81 2.20 -8.93
C ALA A 126 12.24 2.75 -10.22
N THR A 127 12.23 1.90 -11.25
CA THR A 127 11.57 2.14 -12.53
C THR A 127 10.65 0.97 -12.88
N GLY A 128 9.66 1.19 -13.73
CA GLY A 128 8.69 0.18 -14.18
C GLY A 128 7.29 0.79 -14.33
N GLY A 129 6.42 0.10 -15.04
CA GLY A 129 5.08 0.63 -15.34
C GLY A 129 5.10 2.01 -15.99
N THR A 130 4.02 2.77 -15.81
CA THR A 130 3.96 4.18 -16.23
C THR A 130 4.33 5.08 -15.07
N SER A 131 5.34 5.94 -15.26
CA SER A 131 5.85 6.85 -14.23
C SER A 131 5.20 8.23 -14.30
N SER A 132 4.89 8.81 -13.16
CA SER A 132 4.44 10.20 -13.03
C SER A 132 4.93 10.82 -11.71
N SER A 133 5.07 12.15 -11.67
CA SER A 133 5.34 12.89 -10.43
C SER A 133 4.03 13.31 -9.79
N ILE A 134 3.88 13.09 -8.49
CA ILE A 134 2.70 13.49 -7.72
C ILE A 134 3.13 14.17 -6.41
N THR A 135 2.23 14.99 -5.88
CA THR A 135 2.40 15.60 -4.55
C THR A 135 1.21 15.22 -3.66
N VAL A 136 1.49 14.58 -2.53
CA VAL A 136 0.49 14.19 -1.54
C VAL A 136 0.86 14.80 -0.20
N SER A 137 -0.04 15.60 0.38
CA SER A 137 0.20 16.29 1.67
C SER A 137 1.54 17.05 1.70
N SER A 138 1.84 17.81 0.65
CA SER A 138 3.07 18.60 0.46
C SER A 138 4.37 17.76 0.37
N VAL A 139 4.27 16.45 0.17
CA VAL A 139 5.42 15.56 -0.09
C VAL A 139 5.41 15.13 -1.55
N ASN A 140 6.55 15.27 -2.20
CA ASN A 140 6.72 14.84 -3.59
C ASN A 140 7.04 13.35 -3.68
N TYR A 141 6.40 12.67 -4.63
CA TYR A 141 6.61 11.25 -4.92
C TYR A 141 6.76 11.02 -6.42
N THR A 142 7.54 10.01 -6.76
CA THR A 142 7.38 9.32 -8.04
C THR A 142 6.34 8.21 -7.86
N LEU A 143 5.31 8.21 -8.71
CA LEU A 143 4.27 7.19 -8.79
C LEU A 143 4.53 6.31 -10.02
N LEU A 144 4.57 5.00 -9.81
CA LEU A 144 4.63 3.97 -10.86
C LEU A 144 3.28 3.24 -10.90
N THR A 145 2.63 3.25 -12.07
CA THR A 145 1.33 2.59 -12.28
C THR A 145 1.51 1.38 -13.19
N PHE A 146 1.13 0.21 -12.69
CA PHE A 146 1.14 -1.05 -13.44
C PHE A 146 -0.28 -1.45 -13.83
N THR A 147 -0.58 -1.44 -15.11
CA THR A 147 -1.84 -1.91 -15.72
C THR A 147 -1.66 -3.26 -16.41
N ALA A 148 -0.45 -3.76 -16.49
CA ALA A 148 -0.05 -5.08 -16.98
C ALA A 148 1.09 -5.61 -16.13
N SER A 149 1.27 -6.92 -16.08
CA SER A 149 2.39 -7.56 -15.38
C SER A 149 3.72 -7.12 -15.96
N GLY A 150 4.72 -6.92 -15.09
CA GLY A 150 6.03 -6.43 -15.49
C GLY A 150 7.02 -6.37 -14.35
N ALA A 151 8.25 -5.96 -14.65
CA ALA A 151 9.28 -5.81 -13.64
C ALA A 151 9.20 -4.42 -12.97
N LEU A 152 9.37 -4.38 -11.65
CA LEU A 152 9.76 -3.21 -10.88
C LEU A 152 11.27 -3.31 -10.68
N THR A 153 12.04 -2.51 -11.41
CA THR A 153 13.51 -2.51 -11.35
C THR A 153 13.97 -1.54 -10.25
N VAL A 154 14.43 -2.09 -9.13
CA VAL A 154 14.92 -1.31 -7.98
C VAL A 154 16.36 -0.88 -8.25
N SER A 155 16.60 0.43 -8.37
CA SER A 155 17.93 1.02 -8.55
C SER A 155 18.60 1.42 -7.22
N LYS A 156 17.80 1.70 -6.19
CA LYS A 156 18.25 1.92 -4.81
C LYS A 156 17.29 1.19 -3.87
N SER A 157 17.83 0.32 -3.03
CA SER A 157 17.03 -0.37 -2.00
C SER A 157 16.43 0.62 -1.00
N GLY A 158 15.26 0.29 -0.48
CA GLY A 158 14.57 1.16 0.49
C GLY A 158 13.09 0.84 0.61
N LEU A 159 12.35 1.76 1.21
CA LEU A 159 10.91 1.67 1.36
C LEU A 159 10.18 2.11 0.09
N PHE A 160 9.07 1.44 -0.19
CA PHE A 160 8.12 1.76 -1.23
C PHE A 160 6.72 1.64 -0.67
N ASP A 161 5.89 2.67 -0.82
CA ASP A 161 4.47 2.57 -0.54
C ASP A 161 3.80 1.85 -1.72
N TYR A 162 2.86 0.96 -1.42
CA TYR A 162 2.12 0.22 -2.42
C TYR A 162 0.61 0.29 -2.19
N LEU A 163 -0.14 0.19 -3.28
CA LEU A 163 -1.58 -0.04 -3.31
C LEU A 163 -1.87 -1.07 -4.41
N ILE A 164 -2.31 -2.25 -4.00
CA ILE A 164 -2.70 -3.35 -4.90
C ILE A 164 -4.21 -3.41 -4.95
N CYS A 165 -4.80 -3.26 -6.13
CA CYS A 165 -6.20 -3.57 -6.41
C CYS A 165 -6.22 -4.83 -7.30
N SER A 166 -6.64 -5.95 -6.76
CA SER A 166 -6.65 -7.24 -7.47
C SER A 166 -7.82 -7.31 -8.45
N ALA A 167 -7.82 -8.27 -9.36
CA ALA A 167 -8.84 -8.30 -10.42
C ALA A 167 -10.25 -8.62 -9.90
N GLY A 168 -11.25 -8.00 -10.48
CA GLY A 168 -12.66 -8.29 -10.21
C GLY A 168 -13.13 -9.58 -10.91
N ALA A 169 -14.20 -10.15 -10.41
CA ALA A 169 -14.80 -11.37 -10.94
C ALA A 169 -15.88 -11.10 -11.98
N GLY A 170 -16.19 -12.10 -12.80
CA GLY A 170 -17.34 -12.07 -13.69
C GLY A 170 -18.66 -12.21 -12.96
N GLY A 171 -19.68 -11.57 -13.49
CA GLY A 171 -21.08 -11.78 -13.11
C GLY A 171 -21.60 -13.15 -13.53
N GLY A 172 -22.66 -13.61 -12.88
CA GLY A 172 -23.29 -14.89 -13.16
C GLY A 172 -24.00 -14.93 -14.51
N GLN A 173 -23.74 -15.98 -15.26
CA GLN A 173 -24.49 -16.34 -16.47
C GLN A 173 -25.78 -17.06 -16.10
N VAL A 174 -26.83 -16.84 -16.85
CA VAL A 174 -28.09 -17.56 -16.66
C VAL A 174 -28.70 -18.01 -17.98
N ASN A 175 -29.52 -19.07 -17.91
CA ASN A 175 -30.43 -19.46 -18.97
C ASN A 175 -31.88 -19.28 -18.53
N ALA A 176 -32.78 -19.17 -19.46
CA ALA A 176 -34.18 -18.94 -19.20
C ALA A 176 -34.48 -17.71 -18.30
N SER A 177 -35.58 -17.71 -17.60
CA SER A 177 -36.12 -16.57 -16.84
C SER A 177 -35.45 -16.37 -15.49
N ASN A 178 -34.12 -16.45 -15.42
CA ASN A 178 -33.35 -16.32 -14.18
C ASN A 178 -32.55 -15.00 -14.11
N GLY A 179 -32.13 -14.57 -12.90
CA GLY A 179 -31.23 -13.44 -12.66
C GLY A 179 -29.92 -13.90 -12.06
N GLY A 180 -28.81 -13.64 -12.73
CA GLY A 180 -27.46 -13.94 -12.25
C GLY A 180 -26.97 -12.92 -11.21
N GLY A 181 -26.16 -13.35 -10.27
CA GLY A 181 -25.52 -12.48 -9.30
C GLY A 181 -24.44 -11.61 -9.93
N GLY A 182 -24.22 -10.42 -9.40
CA GLY A 182 -23.06 -9.59 -9.78
C GLY A 182 -21.74 -10.17 -9.28
N GLY A 183 -20.66 -10.02 -10.04
CA GLY A 183 -19.30 -10.40 -9.64
C GLY A 183 -18.80 -9.52 -8.48
N GLY A 184 -18.05 -10.11 -7.56
CA GLY A 184 -17.37 -9.38 -6.50
C GLY A 184 -16.18 -8.58 -7.04
N ALA A 185 -15.84 -7.47 -6.39
CA ALA A 185 -14.63 -6.72 -6.67
C ALA A 185 -13.38 -7.47 -6.20
N GLY A 186 -12.23 -7.17 -6.77
CA GLY A 186 -10.94 -7.61 -6.26
C GLY A 186 -10.65 -7.03 -4.87
N GLY A 187 -9.84 -7.74 -4.11
CA GLY A 187 -9.36 -7.26 -2.83
C GLY A 187 -8.39 -6.09 -3.00
N ILE A 188 -8.22 -5.34 -1.92
CA ILE A 188 -7.27 -4.23 -1.82
C ILE A 188 -6.28 -4.50 -0.71
N ALA A 189 -5.00 -4.18 -0.95
CA ALA A 189 -3.97 -4.06 0.06
C ALA A 189 -3.18 -2.78 -0.15
N GLN A 190 -2.95 -2.06 0.95
CA GLN A 190 -2.15 -0.84 0.97
C GLN A 190 -1.17 -0.91 2.13
N GLY A 191 0.05 -0.40 1.94
CA GLY A 191 1.06 -0.36 2.98
C GLY A 191 2.40 0.11 2.44
N THR A 192 3.45 -0.16 3.21
CA THR A 192 4.83 0.11 2.86
C THR A 192 5.65 -1.17 2.94
N VAL A 193 6.49 -1.41 1.96
CA VAL A 193 7.36 -2.58 1.86
C VAL A 193 8.82 -2.15 1.63
N TYR A 194 9.77 -2.85 2.26
CA TYR A 194 11.18 -2.69 1.95
C TYR A 194 11.57 -3.63 0.81
N LEU A 195 12.13 -3.08 -0.27
CA LEU A 195 12.62 -3.84 -1.41
C LEU A 195 14.14 -3.62 -1.55
N ALA A 196 14.89 -4.72 -1.44
CA ALA A 196 16.35 -4.74 -1.59
C ALA A 196 16.79 -4.97 -3.04
N ALA A 197 15.92 -5.57 -3.86
CA ALA A 197 16.21 -5.94 -5.24
C ALA A 197 14.95 -5.80 -6.10
N SER A 198 15.15 -5.87 -7.41
CA SER A 198 14.07 -5.88 -8.39
C SER A 198 13.07 -7.00 -8.13
N THR A 199 11.80 -6.75 -8.42
CA THR A 199 10.68 -7.65 -8.12
C THR A 199 9.71 -7.69 -9.31
N THR A 200 8.89 -8.74 -9.37
CA THR A 200 7.84 -8.87 -10.38
C THR A 200 6.54 -8.33 -9.83
N ILE A 201 5.87 -7.51 -10.62
CA ILE A 201 4.48 -7.09 -10.41
C ILE A 201 3.61 -7.97 -11.29
N THR A 202 2.69 -8.70 -10.67
CA THR A 202 1.68 -9.50 -11.38
C THR A 202 0.34 -8.80 -11.33
N ILE A 203 -0.26 -8.53 -12.47
CA ILE A 203 -1.61 -7.97 -12.58
C ILE A 203 -2.58 -9.10 -12.92
N GLY A 204 -3.53 -9.34 -12.03
CA GLY A 204 -4.57 -10.34 -12.23
C GLY A 204 -5.49 -9.97 -13.40
N ALA A 205 -5.82 -10.94 -14.23
CA ALA A 205 -6.86 -10.79 -15.25
C ALA A 205 -8.24 -10.79 -14.60
N GLY A 206 -9.16 -9.98 -15.10
CA GLY A 206 -10.57 -10.01 -14.71
C GLY A 206 -11.21 -11.38 -15.00
N GLY A 207 -12.10 -11.84 -14.14
CA GLY A 207 -12.83 -13.07 -14.33
C GLY A 207 -13.75 -12.99 -15.55
N ALA A 208 -13.77 -14.02 -16.39
CA ALA A 208 -14.80 -14.17 -17.40
C ALA A 208 -16.18 -14.39 -16.73
N SER A 209 -17.27 -14.37 -17.52
CA SER A 209 -18.62 -14.68 -17.01
C SER A 209 -18.61 -15.93 -16.13
N SER A 210 -19.14 -15.85 -14.93
CA SER A 210 -19.21 -16.91 -13.90
C SER A 210 -17.86 -17.42 -13.36
N TYR A 211 -16.76 -16.70 -13.59
CA TYR A 211 -15.44 -17.03 -13.04
C TYR A 211 -14.92 -15.95 -12.11
N GLY A 212 -14.14 -16.40 -11.11
CA GLY A 212 -13.43 -15.50 -10.19
C GLY A 212 -12.38 -14.65 -10.89
N GLY A 213 -12.03 -13.51 -10.30
CA GLY A 213 -10.89 -12.70 -10.71
C GLY A 213 -9.57 -13.34 -10.27
N ASN A 214 -8.50 -13.10 -11.00
CA ASN A 214 -7.18 -13.57 -10.63
C ASN A 214 -6.51 -12.63 -9.61
N SER A 215 -5.63 -13.19 -8.77
CA SER A 215 -4.85 -12.41 -7.80
C SER A 215 -3.85 -11.48 -8.47
N SER A 216 -3.59 -10.34 -7.84
CA SER A 216 -2.46 -9.46 -8.17
C SER A 216 -1.43 -9.50 -7.06
N SER A 217 -0.13 -9.32 -7.39
CA SER A 217 0.95 -9.46 -6.40
C SER A 217 2.16 -8.60 -6.70
N ILE A 218 2.96 -8.42 -5.64
CA ILE A 218 4.34 -7.94 -5.67
C ILE A 218 5.22 -9.08 -5.19
N ASP A 219 6.00 -9.69 -6.09
CA ASP A 219 6.71 -10.93 -5.83
C ASP A 219 8.22 -10.75 -5.97
N ASN A 220 8.97 -11.01 -4.91
CA ASN A 220 10.41 -11.20 -4.96
C ASN A 220 10.79 -12.56 -4.39
N THR A 221 12.07 -12.95 -4.54
CA THR A 221 12.57 -14.26 -4.10
C THR A 221 12.40 -14.54 -2.61
N ALA A 222 12.22 -13.50 -1.78
CA ALA A 222 12.12 -13.61 -0.33
C ALA A 222 10.69 -13.44 0.20
N ARG A 223 9.80 -12.81 -0.56
CA ARG A 223 8.45 -12.43 -0.11
C ARG A 223 7.48 -12.28 -1.27
N SER A 224 6.30 -12.88 -1.14
CA SER A 224 5.14 -12.61 -2.01
C SER A 224 4.09 -11.83 -1.22
N LEU A 225 3.66 -10.69 -1.76
CA LEU A 225 2.54 -9.90 -1.27
C LEU A 225 1.41 -10.05 -2.29
N SER A 226 0.58 -11.06 -2.10
CA SER A 226 -0.52 -11.38 -3.00
C SER A 226 -1.86 -10.99 -2.41
N VAL A 227 -2.75 -10.47 -3.25
CA VAL A 227 -4.12 -10.06 -2.91
C VAL A 227 -5.10 -10.84 -3.76
N ALA A 228 -6.12 -11.42 -3.15
CA ALA A 228 -7.09 -12.26 -3.82
C ALA A 228 -7.95 -11.47 -4.81
N GLY A 229 -8.24 -12.06 -5.95
CA GLY A 229 -9.25 -11.57 -6.88
C GLY A 229 -10.67 -11.69 -6.32
N GLY A 230 -11.64 -11.07 -6.99
CA GLY A 230 -13.06 -11.13 -6.62
C GLY A 230 -13.69 -12.51 -6.78
N GLY A 231 -14.73 -12.79 -6.02
CA GLY A 231 -15.55 -13.99 -6.14
C GLY A 231 -16.61 -13.85 -7.23
N ASN A 232 -16.79 -14.88 -8.08
CA ASN A 232 -17.81 -14.86 -9.14
C ASN A 232 -19.23 -14.71 -8.59
N GLY A 233 -20.08 -14.08 -9.37
CA GLY A 233 -21.53 -14.06 -9.13
C GLY A 233 -22.16 -15.44 -9.27
N GLY A 234 -23.21 -15.72 -8.48
CA GLY A 234 -24.02 -16.92 -8.61
C GLY A 234 -24.59 -17.06 -10.03
N TYR A 235 -24.62 -18.28 -10.54
CA TYR A 235 -25.00 -18.55 -11.93
C TYR A 235 -25.88 -19.78 -12.07
N TRP A 236 -26.68 -19.80 -13.12
CA TRP A 236 -27.51 -20.92 -13.52
C TRP A 236 -27.47 -21.12 -15.01
N PHE A 237 -26.85 -22.21 -15.49
CA PHE A 237 -26.70 -22.47 -16.94
C PHE A 237 -26.84 -23.95 -17.27
N GLY A 238 -27.96 -24.32 -17.84
CA GLY A 238 -28.28 -25.71 -18.19
C GLY A 238 -28.35 -26.61 -16.96
N SER A 239 -27.60 -27.71 -16.98
CA SER A 239 -27.45 -28.59 -15.81
C SER A 239 -26.37 -28.15 -14.84
N ARG A 240 -25.75 -26.99 -15.06
CA ARG A 240 -24.71 -26.41 -14.23
C ARG A 240 -25.27 -25.21 -13.49
N SER A 241 -25.25 -25.29 -12.16
CA SER A 241 -25.54 -24.18 -11.26
C SER A 241 -24.41 -24.05 -10.28
N GLY A 242 -24.12 -22.83 -9.88
CA GLY A 242 -23.11 -22.59 -8.85
C GLY A 242 -23.45 -21.36 -8.02
N GLY A 243 -23.30 -21.52 -6.71
CA GLY A 243 -23.39 -20.41 -5.79
C GLY A 243 -22.30 -19.38 -6.05
N PRO A 244 -22.48 -18.16 -5.52
CA PRO A 244 -21.45 -17.14 -5.60
C PRO A 244 -20.21 -17.59 -4.82
N ALA A 245 -19.03 -17.22 -5.35
CA ALA A 245 -17.77 -17.58 -4.71
C ALA A 245 -17.26 -16.48 -3.76
N ARG A 246 -16.45 -16.90 -2.80
CA ARG A 246 -15.65 -16.01 -1.97
C ARG A 246 -14.47 -15.47 -2.77
N GLY A 247 -14.09 -14.25 -2.47
CA GLY A 247 -12.93 -13.60 -3.09
C GLY A 247 -12.48 -12.44 -2.24
N GLY A 248 -11.68 -11.54 -2.79
CA GLY A 248 -11.37 -10.26 -2.18
C GLY A 248 -12.64 -9.59 -1.69
N SER A 249 -13.64 -9.48 -2.60
CA SER A 249 -15.06 -9.30 -2.24
C SER A 249 -15.88 -10.47 -2.75
N GLY A 250 -16.98 -10.78 -2.09
CA GLY A 250 -17.84 -11.90 -2.43
C GLY A 250 -18.76 -11.62 -3.62
N GLY A 251 -19.10 -12.65 -4.40
CA GLY A 251 -20.11 -12.54 -5.45
C GLY A 251 -21.53 -12.43 -4.91
N GLY A 252 -22.42 -11.81 -5.67
CA GLY A 252 -23.88 -11.77 -5.40
C GLY A 252 -24.57 -13.09 -5.69
N GLY A 253 -25.67 -13.38 -4.96
CA GLY A 253 -26.49 -14.57 -5.18
C GLY A 253 -27.25 -14.51 -6.51
N ALA A 254 -27.49 -15.67 -7.14
CA ALA A 254 -28.40 -15.81 -8.28
C ALA A 254 -29.84 -15.97 -7.79
N SER A 255 -30.82 -15.74 -8.68
CA SER A 255 -32.21 -16.17 -8.42
C SER A 255 -32.34 -17.67 -8.62
N GLU A 256 -33.22 -18.31 -7.87
CA GLU A 256 -33.45 -19.75 -8.03
C GLU A 256 -34.84 -20.22 -7.62
N ASP A 257 -35.32 -21.26 -8.37
CA ASP A 257 -36.65 -21.86 -8.17
C ASP A 257 -36.70 -22.92 -7.05
N ALA A 258 -35.59 -23.53 -6.63
CA ALA A 258 -35.63 -24.70 -5.75
C ALA A 258 -34.53 -24.85 -4.70
N TYR A 259 -33.41 -24.11 -4.76
CA TYR A 259 -32.29 -24.30 -3.82
C TYR A 259 -31.75 -22.98 -3.29
N ALA A 260 -32.16 -22.64 -2.05
CA ALA A 260 -31.80 -21.39 -1.35
C ALA A 260 -30.29 -21.10 -1.22
N ILE A 261 -29.44 -22.09 -1.47
CA ILE A 261 -27.97 -21.95 -1.36
C ILE A 261 -27.35 -21.05 -2.45
N TYR A 262 -28.01 -20.86 -3.57
CA TYR A 262 -27.49 -20.03 -4.66
C TYR A 262 -27.96 -18.57 -4.57
N SER A 263 -28.99 -18.30 -3.79
CA SER A 263 -29.53 -16.96 -3.58
C SER A 263 -28.76 -16.16 -2.54
N THR A 264 -28.01 -16.81 -1.64
CA THR A 264 -27.23 -16.11 -0.60
C THR A 264 -25.91 -15.57 -1.17
N GLY A 265 -25.64 -14.28 -0.97
CA GLY A 265 -24.38 -13.67 -1.39
C GLY A 265 -23.16 -14.26 -0.64
N ALA A 266 -22.05 -14.45 -1.33
CA ALA A 266 -20.83 -14.99 -0.74
C ALA A 266 -20.10 -13.94 0.14
N THR A 267 -19.44 -14.40 1.21
CA THR A 267 -18.62 -13.56 2.08
C THR A 267 -17.27 -13.23 1.40
N SER A 268 -16.62 -12.15 1.84
CA SER A 268 -15.22 -11.87 1.47
C SER A 268 -14.26 -12.84 2.13
N MET A 269 -13.06 -13.02 1.55
CA MET A 269 -11.94 -13.75 2.18
C MET A 269 -11.09 -12.77 3.00
N ALA A 270 -10.78 -13.14 4.23
CA ALA A 270 -9.76 -12.45 5.02
C ALA A 270 -8.36 -13.00 4.69
N PRO A 271 -7.27 -12.22 4.75
CA PRO A 271 -7.22 -10.80 5.11
C PRO A 271 -7.01 -9.91 3.88
N SER A 272 -8.04 -9.31 3.35
CA SER A 272 -7.87 -8.09 2.54
C SER A 272 -8.18 -6.88 3.42
N ILE A 273 -7.52 -5.76 3.19
CA ILE A 273 -7.75 -4.52 3.95
C ILE A 273 -9.19 -4.05 3.74
N SER A 274 -9.78 -4.44 2.63
CA SER A 274 -11.18 -4.18 2.31
C SER A 274 -11.71 -5.24 1.35
N GLY A 275 -12.93 -5.61 1.58
CA GLY A 275 -13.69 -6.56 0.76
C GLY A 275 -14.95 -6.96 1.51
N PHE A 276 -16.08 -6.87 0.86
CA PHE A 276 -17.38 -7.07 1.48
C PHE A 276 -18.14 -8.19 0.80
N ALA A 277 -19.13 -8.72 1.49
CA ALA A 277 -20.00 -9.76 0.98
C ALA A 277 -20.86 -9.26 -0.17
N GLY A 278 -21.24 -10.17 -1.08
CA GLY A 278 -22.30 -9.92 -2.04
C GLY A 278 -23.69 -9.92 -1.41
N GLY A 279 -24.65 -9.33 -2.08
CA GLY A 279 -26.07 -9.33 -1.70
C GLY A 279 -26.80 -10.62 -2.13
N ASN A 280 -27.95 -10.84 -1.55
CA ASN A 280 -28.79 -11.99 -1.87
C ASN A 280 -29.62 -11.78 -3.15
N GLY A 281 -29.76 -12.83 -3.94
CA GLY A 281 -30.75 -12.95 -5.01
C GLY A 281 -32.10 -13.44 -4.47
N SER A 282 -33.13 -13.46 -5.32
CA SER A 282 -34.47 -13.91 -4.97
C SER A 282 -34.54 -15.43 -4.75
N THR A 283 -35.41 -15.86 -3.83
CA THR A 283 -35.64 -17.27 -3.49
C THR A 283 -36.92 -17.86 -4.10
N ALA A 284 -37.66 -17.07 -4.86
CA ALA A 284 -38.89 -17.48 -5.55
C ALA A 284 -38.66 -17.46 -7.07
N SER A 285 -39.58 -18.00 -7.83
CA SER A 285 -39.58 -18.01 -9.32
C SER A 285 -39.51 -16.60 -9.97
N THR A 286 -38.80 -15.69 -9.29
CA THR A 286 -38.60 -14.33 -9.74
C THR A 286 -37.14 -14.11 -10.09
N PRO A 287 -36.83 -13.64 -11.31
CA PRO A 287 -35.50 -13.66 -11.88
C PRO A 287 -34.64 -12.45 -11.43
N TYR A 288 -34.33 -12.34 -10.13
CA TYR A 288 -33.60 -11.20 -9.58
C TYR A 288 -32.33 -11.64 -8.85
N GLY A 289 -31.17 -11.29 -9.37
CA GLY A 289 -29.85 -11.51 -8.77
C GLY A 289 -29.48 -10.45 -7.76
N GLY A 290 -28.66 -10.83 -6.77
CA GLY A 290 -28.00 -9.92 -5.82
C GLY A 290 -26.79 -9.22 -6.44
N GLY A 291 -26.39 -8.07 -5.93
CA GLY A 291 -25.17 -7.37 -6.33
C GLY A 291 -23.90 -7.99 -5.72
N GLY A 292 -22.78 -7.94 -6.40
CA GLY A 292 -21.47 -8.33 -5.87
C GLY A 292 -20.98 -7.33 -4.81
N GLY A 293 -20.17 -7.79 -3.86
CA GLY A 293 -19.52 -6.93 -2.86
C GLY A 293 -18.51 -5.98 -3.48
N GLY A 294 -18.40 -4.79 -2.95
CA GLY A 294 -17.37 -3.82 -3.30
C GLY A 294 -16.26 -3.76 -2.27
N ALA A 295 -15.33 -2.84 -2.45
CA ALA A 295 -14.22 -2.66 -1.52
C ALA A 295 -14.61 -1.96 -0.22
N THR A 296 -15.69 -1.18 -0.20
CA THR A 296 -16.09 -0.38 0.97
C THR A 296 -17.51 -0.66 1.46
N VAL A 297 -18.33 -1.32 0.65
CA VAL A 297 -19.75 -1.58 0.96
C VAL A 297 -20.15 -2.96 0.47
N VAL A 298 -21.02 -3.62 1.22
CA VAL A 298 -21.65 -4.89 0.80
C VAL A 298 -22.47 -4.71 -0.48
N GLY A 299 -22.60 -5.78 -1.27
CA GLY A 299 -23.52 -5.81 -2.39
C GLY A 299 -24.96 -5.72 -1.92
N GLY A 300 -25.80 -5.01 -2.67
CA GLY A 300 -27.23 -4.90 -2.39
C GLY A 300 -27.98 -6.21 -2.63
N ASN A 301 -28.97 -6.51 -1.80
CA ASN A 301 -29.96 -7.55 -2.10
C ASN A 301 -30.83 -7.05 -3.27
N PHE A 302 -31.48 -8.00 -3.98
CA PHE A 302 -32.56 -7.62 -4.89
C PHE A 302 -33.68 -6.88 -4.13
N VAL A 303 -34.36 -5.96 -4.81
CA VAL A 303 -35.48 -5.20 -4.24
C VAL A 303 -36.62 -5.18 -5.25
N SER A 304 -37.76 -5.75 -4.90
CA SER A 304 -38.96 -5.83 -5.75
C SER A 304 -38.63 -6.47 -7.13
N THR A 305 -38.55 -5.67 -8.18
CA THR A 305 -38.28 -6.11 -9.57
C THR A 305 -36.88 -5.73 -10.04
N THR A 306 -36.04 -5.17 -9.13
CA THR A 306 -34.70 -4.65 -9.46
C THR A 306 -33.62 -5.61 -8.90
N GLY A 307 -32.66 -5.94 -9.71
CA GLY A 307 -31.44 -6.63 -9.25
C GLY A 307 -30.68 -5.83 -8.22
N GLY A 308 -29.97 -6.49 -7.31
CA GLY A 308 -29.17 -5.84 -6.28
C GLY A 308 -28.07 -4.96 -6.87
N ALA A 309 -27.87 -3.78 -6.31
CA ALA A 309 -26.77 -2.91 -6.71
C ALA A 309 -25.40 -3.48 -6.25
N GLY A 310 -24.36 -3.30 -7.03
CA GLY A 310 -22.99 -3.61 -6.63
C GLY A 310 -22.52 -2.74 -5.47
N GLY A 311 -21.71 -3.32 -4.58
CA GLY A 311 -21.10 -2.60 -3.46
C GLY A 311 -20.13 -1.53 -3.93
N ALA A 312 -19.99 -0.45 -3.14
CA ALA A 312 -19.15 0.69 -3.52
C ALA A 312 -17.66 0.34 -3.57
N GLY A 313 -16.96 0.98 -4.50
CA GLY A 313 -15.51 0.89 -4.67
C GLY A 313 -14.74 1.78 -3.67
N TYR A 314 -13.44 1.67 -3.74
CA TYR A 314 -12.46 2.42 -2.95
C TYR A 314 -11.91 3.60 -3.75
N ASP A 315 -11.90 4.80 -3.16
CA ASP A 315 -11.28 5.98 -3.76
C ASP A 315 -9.76 5.93 -3.56
N VAL A 316 -9.02 5.79 -4.66
CA VAL A 316 -7.56 5.72 -4.65
C VAL A 316 -6.87 7.08 -4.68
N SER A 317 -7.62 8.19 -4.77
CA SER A 317 -7.06 9.55 -4.94
C SER A 317 -6.13 9.97 -3.81
N ALA A 318 -6.37 9.52 -2.58
CA ALA A 318 -5.47 9.77 -1.44
C ALA A 318 -4.08 9.15 -1.63
N PHE A 319 -3.96 8.09 -2.43
CA PHE A 319 -2.69 7.45 -2.73
C PHE A 319 -2.00 8.04 -3.96
N ILE A 320 -2.76 8.30 -5.04
CA ILE A 320 -2.21 8.69 -6.35
C ILE A 320 -2.24 10.20 -6.59
N ALA A 321 -2.79 11.00 -5.69
CA ALA A 321 -3.18 12.41 -5.86
C ALA A 321 -4.26 12.62 -6.93
N GLY A 322 -4.91 13.76 -6.91
CA GLY A 322 -5.91 14.17 -7.92
C GLY A 322 -7.36 14.13 -7.43
N THR A 323 -8.28 14.07 -8.36
CA THR A 323 -9.72 13.96 -8.09
C THR A 323 -10.11 12.53 -7.70
N ALA A 324 -11.27 12.36 -7.08
CA ALA A 324 -11.80 11.05 -6.70
C ALA A 324 -11.79 10.07 -7.88
N LEU A 325 -11.11 8.94 -7.68
CA LEU A 325 -11.00 7.85 -8.66
C LEU A 325 -11.30 6.53 -7.97
N TYR A 326 -12.41 5.93 -8.33
CA TYR A 326 -12.85 4.69 -7.70
C TYR A 326 -12.30 3.45 -8.42
N LYS A 327 -11.93 2.45 -7.61
CA LYS A 327 -11.53 1.10 -8.01
C LYS A 327 -12.29 0.08 -7.17
N CYS A 328 -12.34 -1.16 -7.60
CA CYS A 328 -12.92 -2.26 -6.84
C CYS A 328 -14.40 -2.05 -6.47
N GLY A 329 -15.22 -1.57 -7.41
CA GLY A 329 -16.70 -1.60 -7.29
C GLY A 329 -17.24 -3.00 -7.61
N GLY A 330 -18.27 -3.46 -6.87
CA GLY A 330 -18.98 -4.69 -7.16
C GLY A 330 -19.87 -4.60 -8.41
N GLY A 331 -20.16 -5.71 -9.06
CA GLY A 331 -21.11 -5.79 -10.19
C GLY A 331 -22.56 -5.76 -9.71
N GLY A 332 -23.48 -5.21 -10.49
CA GLY A 332 -24.92 -5.26 -10.24
C GLY A 332 -25.52 -6.63 -10.57
N GLY A 333 -26.56 -7.05 -9.87
CA GLY A 333 -27.32 -8.28 -10.14
C GLY A 333 -28.22 -8.14 -11.35
N GLY A 334 -28.38 -9.21 -12.15
CA GLY A 334 -29.28 -9.25 -13.29
C GLY A 334 -30.76 -9.32 -12.87
N SER A 335 -31.66 -8.82 -13.72
CA SER A 335 -33.11 -8.85 -13.49
C SER A 335 -33.87 -8.89 -14.80
N SER A 336 -35.01 -9.59 -14.85
CA SER A 336 -35.92 -9.55 -16.00
C SER A 336 -36.59 -8.18 -16.21
N SER A 337 -36.51 -7.27 -15.23
CA SER A 337 -37.08 -5.93 -15.32
C SER A 337 -35.98 -4.87 -15.33
N THR A 338 -35.35 -4.60 -14.16
CA THR A 338 -34.29 -3.59 -14.03
C THR A 338 -33.06 -4.22 -13.41
N GLY A 339 -31.96 -4.27 -14.13
CA GLY A 339 -30.67 -4.74 -13.60
C GLY A 339 -30.15 -3.78 -12.54
N GLY A 340 -29.41 -4.33 -11.57
CA GLY A 340 -28.76 -3.56 -10.53
C GLY A 340 -27.64 -2.69 -11.10
N ALA A 341 -27.46 -1.49 -10.54
CA ALA A 341 -26.34 -0.63 -10.90
C ALA A 341 -25.01 -1.23 -10.46
N GLY A 342 -23.94 -1.01 -11.21
CA GLY A 342 -22.58 -1.33 -10.78
C GLY A 342 -22.10 -0.37 -9.69
N GLY A 343 -21.29 -0.87 -8.74
CA GLY A 343 -20.77 -0.11 -7.61
C GLY A 343 -19.86 1.03 -8.05
N SER A 344 -20.04 2.21 -7.49
CA SER A 344 -19.27 3.45 -7.76
C SER A 344 -19.08 3.77 -9.25
N SER A 345 -20.01 3.38 -10.09
CA SER A 345 -19.94 3.54 -11.55
C SER A 345 -18.72 2.88 -12.23
N VAL A 346 -17.98 2.03 -11.54
CA VAL A 346 -16.83 1.27 -12.07
C VAL A 346 -17.11 -0.23 -12.17
N GLY A 347 -18.07 -0.74 -11.39
CA GLY A 347 -18.62 -2.08 -11.55
C GLY A 347 -19.51 -2.19 -12.78
N GLY A 348 -19.59 -3.38 -13.38
CA GLY A 348 -20.52 -3.67 -14.48
C GLY A 348 -21.98 -3.67 -14.01
N ALA A 349 -22.87 -3.03 -14.73
CA ALA A 349 -24.30 -3.07 -14.43
C ALA A 349 -24.91 -4.44 -14.73
N GLY A 350 -25.86 -4.87 -13.93
CA GLY A 350 -26.67 -6.06 -14.20
C GLY A 350 -27.51 -5.91 -15.45
N GLY A 351 -27.73 -7.01 -16.16
CA GLY A 351 -28.58 -7.07 -17.34
C GLY A 351 -30.05 -6.85 -16.99
N SER A 352 -30.72 -6.00 -17.76
CA SER A 352 -32.18 -5.85 -17.74
C SER A 352 -32.75 -6.70 -18.87
N ASN A 353 -33.13 -7.94 -18.53
CA ASN A 353 -33.58 -8.92 -19.54
C ASN A 353 -32.50 -9.23 -20.61
N THR A 354 -31.26 -9.03 -20.33
CA THR A 354 -30.11 -9.12 -21.25
C THR A 354 -28.84 -9.64 -20.55
N ALA A 355 -27.74 -9.71 -21.29
CA ALA A 355 -26.42 -9.91 -20.75
C ALA A 355 -26.05 -8.82 -19.73
N GLY A 356 -25.24 -9.16 -18.73
CA GLY A 356 -24.62 -8.22 -17.82
C GLY A 356 -23.49 -7.41 -18.48
N SER A 357 -23.28 -6.19 -18.04
CA SER A 357 -22.18 -5.35 -18.54
C SER A 357 -20.84 -5.77 -17.96
N ALA A 358 -19.78 -5.74 -18.76
CA ALA A 358 -18.43 -5.91 -18.26
C ALA A 358 -17.98 -4.68 -17.46
N ALA A 359 -17.16 -4.89 -16.45
CA ALA A 359 -16.39 -3.82 -15.83
C ALA A 359 -15.22 -3.41 -16.74
N ALA A 360 -14.84 -2.15 -16.70
CA ALA A 360 -13.70 -1.66 -17.48
C ALA A 360 -12.36 -2.28 -16.99
N ALA A 361 -11.40 -2.44 -17.90
CA ALA A 361 -10.06 -2.87 -17.54
C ALA A 361 -9.41 -1.91 -16.53
N ASN A 362 -8.52 -2.44 -15.70
CA ASN A 362 -7.76 -1.68 -14.68
C ASN A 362 -8.63 -0.98 -13.62
N THR A 363 -9.87 -1.45 -13.45
CA THR A 363 -10.76 -0.99 -12.39
C THR A 363 -10.82 -1.95 -11.22
N ALA A 364 -10.35 -3.18 -11.38
CA ALA A 364 -10.44 -4.22 -10.35
C ALA A 364 -11.89 -4.51 -9.91
N SER A 365 -12.87 -4.19 -10.75
CA SER A 365 -14.29 -4.19 -10.41
C SER A 365 -14.99 -5.42 -10.94
N GLY A 366 -16.07 -5.84 -10.26
CA GLY A 366 -16.90 -6.96 -10.64
C GLY A 366 -17.76 -6.67 -11.88
N GLY A 367 -17.99 -7.68 -12.72
CA GLY A 367 -18.91 -7.64 -13.85
C GLY A 367 -20.35 -7.83 -13.42
N GLY A 368 -21.30 -7.30 -14.19
CA GLY A 368 -22.75 -7.42 -13.95
C GLY A 368 -23.28 -8.83 -14.19
N GLY A 369 -24.25 -9.29 -13.39
CA GLY A 369 -25.00 -10.50 -13.58
C GLY A 369 -25.93 -10.41 -14.81
N ALA A 370 -26.19 -11.52 -15.47
CA ALA A 370 -27.10 -11.60 -16.63
C ALA A 370 -28.54 -11.76 -16.20
N ALA A 371 -29.47 -11.57 -17.13
CA ALA A 371 -30.86 -11.99 -17.04
C ALA A 371 -31.31 -12.63 -18.34
N ASN A 372 -32.31 -13.55 -18.28
CA ASN A 372 -32.99 -14.17 -19.43
C ASN A 372 -32.03 -14.67 -20.52
N SER A 373 -31.32 -15.76 -20.25
CA SER A 373 -30.39 -16.43 -21.15
C SER A 373 -29.19 -15.61 -21.61
N GLY A 374 -28.75 -14.63 -20.77
CA GLY A 374 -27.61 -13.80 -21.03
C GLY A 374 -26.29 -14.33 -20.42
N ALA A 375 -25.16 -13.90 -20.99
CA ALA A 375 -23.88 -14.06 -20.36
C ALA A 375 -23.68 -12.96 -19.28
N GLY A 376 -23.06 -13.32 -18.15
CA GLY A 376 -22.60 -12.32 -17.19
C GLY A 376 -21.47 -11.48 -17.80
N GLY A 377 -21.36 -10.25 -17.35
CA GLY A 377 -20.26 -9.36 -17.72
C GLY A 377 -18.93 -9.84 -17.15
N ALA A 378 -17.84 -9.64 -17.88
CA ALA A 378 -16.50 -9.90 -17.36
C ALA A 378 -16.12 -8.92 -16.26
N GLY A 379 -15.31 -9.34 -15.30
CA GLY A 379 -14.67 -8.45 -14.33
C GLY A 379 -13.55 -7.64 -14.96
N GLY A 380 -13.20 -6.51 -14.34
CA GLY A 380 -12.07 -5.66 -14.71
C GLY A 380 -10.75 -6.24 -14.20
N SER A 381 -9.67 -6.10 -14.99
CA SER A 381 -8.33 -6.46 -14.55
C SER A 381 -7.89 -5.65 -13.33
N GLY A 382 -6.93 -6.21 -12.58
CA GLY A 382 -6.29 -5.52 -11.47
C GLY A 382 -5.44 -4.33 -11.90
N ILE A 383 -4.95 -3.60 -10.91
CA ILE A 383 -4.01 -2.48 -11.05
C ILE A 383 -3.16 -2.39 -9.80
N VAL A 384 -1.87 -2.07 -9.97
CA VAL A 384 -0.94 -1.87 -8.85
C VAL A 384 -0.28 -0.51 -8.98
N TYR A 385 -0.25 0.20 -7.88
CA TYR A 385 0.43 1.48 -7.72
C TYR A 385 1.58 1.31 -6.74
N ILE A 386 2.76 1.81 -7.11
CA ILE A 386 3.94 1.91 -6.24
C ILE A 386 4.36 3.37 -6.22
N ARG A 387 4.67 3.92 -5.05
CA ARG A 387 5.23 5.26 -4.95
C ARG A 387 6.38 5.33 -3.97
N PHE A 388 7.30 6.24 -4.20
CA PHE A 388 8.43 6.52 -3.32
C PHE A 388 8.73 8.02 -3.31
N LYS A 389 9.20 8.52 -2.16
CA LYS A 389 9.56 9.93 -1.99
C LYS A 389 10.78 10.30 -2.84
N VAL A 390 10.79 11.50 -3.38
CA VAL A 390 11.89 12.11 -4.15
C VAL A 390 12.41 13.35 -3.47
#